data_85ac9d59e644525a15595cb366d8fe76
#
_entry.id   85ac9d59e644525a15595cb366d8fe76
#
_cell.length_a   1.000
_cell.length_b   1.000
_cell.length_c   1.000
_cell.angle_alpha   90.00
_cell.angle_beta   90.00
_cell.angle_gamma   90.00
#
_symmetry.space_group_name_H-M   'P 1'
#
loop_
_entity.id
_entity.type
_entity.pdbx_description
1 polymer ?
#
loop_
_entity_poly.entity_id
_entity_poly.type
_entity_poly.pdbx_seq_one_letter_code
_entity_poly.pdbx_strand_id
1 'polypeptide(L)'
;MDDPSGARPQHADLSRGSHSPVAPLSAALPSPGPRIRRDQRIDFLRGAALLFIFVDHVPGNFLGTLTLRNFGFSDAAELFVLLAGFSSMIAYGKVFDAAGASAGLRRVAARCLRIYLFQIALLMTTLLIVQFWMIHYGLQPRRLGVMFEGLRGIGAGLALRALPSYLNILPLYIVILGIFPLLWFGIRRRPMLTMALSCALWLATHFEPRLNLVNWMDGQGWFFNPFAWQFLFAIGVFAADHYRTHDQR
;
A
#
# COMPACT_ATOMS: atom_id res chain seq x y z
N MET A 1 94.82 -52.02 0.91
CA MET A 1 95.06 -52.04 -0.52
C MET A 1 93.77 -52.00 -1.22
N ASP A 2 93.55 -50.82 -1.71
CA ASP A 2 92.82 -50.46 -2.93
C ASP A 2 91.31 -50.41 -2.94
N ASP A 3 90.91 -49.18 -2.87
CA ASP A 3 89.80 -48.50 -3.54
C ASP A 3 89.66 -48.96 -5.02
N PRO A 4 88.61 -48.80 -5.76
CA PRO A 4 87.89 -47.53 -5.89
C PRO A 4 86.39 -47.58 -6.23
N SER A 5 85.76 -46.50 -5.89
CA SER A 5 84.91 -45.66 -6.74
C SER A 5 83.86 -46.27 -7.68
N GLY A 6 82.64 -46.03 -7.43
CA GLY A 6 81.52 -46.20 -8.32
C GLY A 6 80.43 -45.11 -8.08
N ALA A 7 80.73 -43.96 -8.64
CA ALA A 7 79.74 -42.89 -8.66
C ALA A 7 78.55 -43.24 -9.57
N ARG A 8 77.35 -43.28 -9.06
CA ARG A 8 76.09 -43.27 -9.84
C ARG A 8 75.54 -41.85 -9.98
N PRO A 9 75.08 -41.42 -11.13
CA PRO A 9 74.51 -40.10 -11.33
C PRO A 9 73.14 -40.00 -10.69
N GLN A 10 72.98 -38.93 -9.96
CA GLN A 10 71.65 -38.52 -9.38
C GLN A 10 70.74 -38.11 -10.53
N HIS A 11 69.65 -38.85 -10.70
CA HIS A 11 68.54 -38.41 -11.51
C HIS A 11 67.86 -37.24 -10.77
N ALA A 12 67.90 -36.05 -11.38
CA ALA A 12 67.15 -34.89 -10.94
C ALA A 12 65.64 -35.17 -11.13
N ASP A 13 64.94 -35.31 -10.02
CA ASP A 13 63.48 -35.37 -9.97
C ASP A 13 62.90 -33.96 -10.15
N LEU A 14 62.48 -33.63 -11.39
CA LEU A 14 61.78 -32.36 -11.78
C LEU A 14 60.31 -32.53 -11.74
N SER A 15 59.68 -32.93 -10.61
CA SER A 15 58.25 -33.00 -10.48
C SER A 15 57.74 -32.52 -9.09
N ARG A 16 58.07 -31.27 -8.73
CA ARG A 16 57.28 -30.56 -7.70
C ARG A 16 56.63 -29.35 -8.31
N GLY A 17 55.58 -29.61 -9.10
CA GLY A 17 54.58 -28.62 -9.42
C GLY A 17 53.92 -28.16 -8.12
N SER A 18 54.21 -26.95 -7.70
CA SER A 18 53.52 -26.29 -6.59
C SER A 18 52.05 -26.05 -6.97
N HIS A 19 51.19 -26.99 -6.68
CA HIS A 19 49.75 -26.71 -6.65
C HIS A 19 49.45 -25.81 -5.46
N SER A 20 49.45 -24.52 -5.70
CA SER A 20 48.82 -23.59 -4.77
C SER A 20 47.35 -24.00 -4.62
N PRO A 21 46.83 -24.21 -3.41
CA PRO A 21 45.42 -24.49 -3.25
C PRO A 21 44.65 -23.23 -3.69
N VAL A 22 43.91 -23.34 -4.81
CA VAL A 22 42.91 -22.35 -5.21
C VAL A 22 41.88 -22.34 -4.11
N ALA A 23 41.89 -21.29 -3.27
CA ALA A 23 40.86 -21.05 -2.28
C ALA A 23 39.49 -21.04 -3.01
N PRO A 24 38.49 -21.80 -2.54
CA PRO A 24 37.18 -21.75 -3.15
C PRO A 24 36.66 -20.32 -3.03
N LEU A 25 36.36 -19.72 -4.18
CA LEU A 25 35.68 -18.42 -4.28
C LEU A 25 34.22 -18.62 -3.83
N SER A 26 34.04 -18.98 -2.56
CA SER A 26 32.76 -18.90 -1.88
C SER A 26 32.53 -17.42 -1.62
N ALA A 27 32.12 -16.71 -2.67
CA ALA A 27 31.50 -15.40 -2.49
C ALA A 27 30.32 -15.62 -1.56
N ALA A 28 30.53 -15.37 -0.26
CA ALA A 28 29.48 -15.37 0.72
C ALA A 28 28.41 -14.39 0.20
N LEU A 29 27.31 -14.93 -0.33
CA LEU A 29 26.14 -14.13 -0.63
C LEU A 29 25.84 -13.28 0.61
N PRO A 30 25.67 -11.96 0.48
CA PRO A 30 25.37 -11.11 1.63
C PRO A 30 24.16 -11.74 2.34
N SER A 31 24.32 -12.02 3.62
CA SER A 31 23.26 -12.57 4.46
C SER A 31 22.01 -11.72 4.24
N PRO A 32 20.84 -12.34 3.95
CA PRO A 32 19.60 -11.59 3.81
C PRO A 32 19.42 -10.79 5.09
N GLY A 33 19.48 -9.46 4.97
CA GLY A 33 19.31 -8.54 6.09
C GLY A 33 18.05 -8.90 6.90
N PRO A 34 17.94 -8.49 8.17
CA PRO A 34 16.90 -8.93 9.08
C PRO A 34 15.53 -8.80 8.41
N ARG A 35 14.91 -9.93 8.13
CA ARG A 35 13.54 -9.98 7.59
C ARG A 35 12.66 -9.30 8.59
N ILE A 36 12.11 -8.14 8.23
CA ILE A 36 11.10 -7.44 9.02
C ILE A 36 9.99 -8.46 9.27
N ARG A 37 9.84 -8.94 10.50
CA ARG A 37 8.69 -9.77 10.86
C ARG A 37 7.44 -8.94 10.56
N ARG A 38 6.68 -9.36 9.56
CA ARG A 38 5.34 -8.81 9.32
C ARG A 38 4.52 -9.16 10.55
N ASP A 39 3.85 -8.17 11.12
CA ASP A 39 2.87 -8.43 12.16
C ASP A 39 1.62 -9.03 11.50
N GLN A 40 1.52 -10.35 11.61
CA GLN A 40 0.41 -11.12 11.03
C GLN A 40 -0.95 -10.68 11.58
N ARG A 41 -0.99 -10.10 12.78
CA ARG A 41 -2.24 -9.62 13.41
C ARG A 41 -2.82 -8.45 12.63
N ILE A 42 -1.96 -7.51 12.21
CA ILE A 42 -2.39 -6.34 11.42
C ILE A 42 -2.85 -6.79 10.03
N ASP A 43 -2.13 -7.71 9.39
CA ASP A 43 -2.51 -8.25 8.09
C ASP A 43 -3.84 -9.02 8.17
N PHE A 44 -4.06 -9.79 9.25
CA PHE A 44 -5.32 -10.46 9.52
C PHE A 44 -6.48 -9.47 9.71
N LEU A 45 -6.31 -8.45 10.56
CA LEU A 45 -7.36 -7.46 10.82
C LEU A 45 -7.72 -6.67 9.56
N ARG A 46 -6.74 -6.34 8.70
CA ARG A 46 -7.00 -5.69 7.41
C ARG A 46 -7.76 -6.61 6.46
N GLY A 47 -7.41 -7.90 6.43
CA GLY A 47 -8.12 -8.90 5.64
C GLY A 47 -9.57 -9.05 6.12
N ALA A 48 -9.78 -9.13 7.42
CA ALA A 48 -11.11 -9.21 8.03
C ALA A 48 -11.94 -7.94 7.74
N ALA A 49 -11.34 -6.75 7.83
CA ALA A 49 -12.02 -5.51 7.49
C ALA A 49 -12.47 -5.49 6.00
N LEU A 50 -11.63 -5.94 5.07
CA LEU A 50 -12.01 -6.05 3.65
C LEU A 50 -13.15 -7.07 3.44
N LEU A 51 -13.12 -8.19 4.17
CA LEU A 51 -14.20 -9.18 4.11
C LEU A 51 -15.51 -8.59 4.63
N PHE A 52 -15.49 -7.85 5.72
CA PHE A 52 -16.69 -7.18 6.25
C PHE A 52 -17.21 -6.11 5.30
N ILE A 53 -16.31 -5.30 4.70
CA ILE A 53 -16.70 -4.34 3.66
C ILE A 53 -17.40 -5.06 2.51
N PHE A 54 -16.89 -6.20 2.05
CA PHE A 54 -17.53 -6.97 0.99
C PHE A 54 -18.90 -7.48 1.40
N VAL A 55 -19.02 -8.08 2.60
CA VAL A 55 -20.28 -8.60 3.14
C VAL A 55 -21.32 -7.49 3.27
N ASP A 56 -20.94 -6.31 3.77
CA ASP A 56 -21.85 -5.17 3.95
C ASP A 56 -22.39 -4.60 2.62
N HIS A 57 -21.72 -4.90 1.51
CA HIS A 57 -22.15 -4.49 0.18
C HIS A 57 -23.05 -5.50 -0.55
N VAL A 58 -23.29 -6.67 0.03
CA VAL A 58 -24.24 -7.67 -0.50
C VAL A 58 -25.62 -7.46 0.14
N PRO A 59 -26.60 -6.90 -0.58
CA PRO A 59 -27.92 -6.63 0.02
C PRO A 59 -28.63 -7.89 0.49
N GLY A 60 -29.31 -7.82 1.63
CA GLY A 60 -30.18 -8.88 2.13
C GLY A 60 -29.44 -10.13 2.65
N ASN A 61 -28.13 -10.08 2.84
CA ASN A 61 -27.40 -11.22 3.37
C ASN A 61 -27.43 -11.27 4.91
N PHE A 62 -27.54 -12.48 5.46
CA PHE A 62 -27.53 -12.69 6.93
C PHE A 62 -26.19 -12.32 7.57
N LEU A 63 -25.06 -12.56 6.88
CA LEU A 63 -23.73 -12.29 7.43
C LEU A 63 -23.51 -10.80 7.71
N GLY A 64 -24.24 -9.91 7.02
CA GLY A 64 -24.21 -8.48 7.30
C GLY A 64 -24.62 -8.12 8.72
N THR A 65 -25.40 -8.95 9.40
CA THR A 65 -25.77 -8.74 10.81
C THR A 65 -24.61 -8.98 11.79
N LEU A 66 -23.56 -9.67 11.34
CA LEU A 66 -22.38 -10.04 12.14
C LEU A 66 -21.18 -9.10 11.89
N THR A 67 -21.34 -8.13 11.01
CA THR A 67 -20.26 -7.17 10.70
C THR A 67 -20.18 -6.05 11.72
N LEU A 68 -19.03 -5.36 11.76
CA LEU A 68 -18.76 -4.27 12.70
C LEU A 68 -19.80 -3.15 12.64
N ARG A 69 -20.42 -2.95 11.50
CA ARG A 69 -21.49 -1.96 11.28
C ARG A 69 -22.62 -2.05 12.29
N ASN A 70 -22.87 -3.24 12.85
CA ASN A 70 -23.99 -3.48 13.77
C ASN A 70 -23.56 -3.47 15.25
N PHE A 71 -22.27 -3.39 15.55
CA PHE A 71 -21.76 -3.56 16.93
C PHE A 71 -21.11 -2.32 17.54
N GLY A 72 -21.13 -1.17 16.87
CA GLY A 72 -20.44 0.00 17.41
C GLY A 72 -20.66 1.28 16.63
N PHE A 73 -19.79 2.26 16.88
CA PHE A 73 -19.79 3.57 16.22
C PHE A 73 -18.92 3.59 14.96
N SER A 74 -18.26 2.49 14.63
CA SER A 74 -17.28 2.37 13.54
C SER A 74 -17.64 1.20 12.65
N ASP A 75 -17.49 1.39 11.35
CA ASP A 75 -17.62 0.30 10.40
C ASP A 75 -16.25 -0.25 9.94
N ALA A 76 -16.30 -1.26 9.07
CA ALA A 76 -15.10 -1.91 8.58
C ALA A 76 -14.23 -1.00 7.71
N ALA A 77 -14.79 0.02 7.05
CA ALA A 77 -14.02 0.95 6.22
C ALA A 77 -13.15 1.86 7.09
N GLU A 78 -13.67 2.32 8.23
CA GLU A 78 -12.91 3.13 9.19
C GLU A 78 -11.76 2.34 9.79
N LEU A 79 -12.01 1.10 10.22
CA LEU A 79 -10.96 0.20 10.70
C LEU A 79 -9.90 -0.04 9.62
N PHE A 80 -10.32 -0.27 8.38
CA PHE A 80 -9.41 -0.48 7.26
C PHE A 80 -8.49 0.73 7.02
N VAL A 81 -9.03 1.95 7.06
CA VAL A 81 -8.25 3.19 6.85
C VAL A 81 -7.29 3.45 8.01
N LEU A 82 -7.72 3.24 9.25
CA LEU A 82 -6.85 3.32 10.43
C LEU A 82 -5.66 2.37 10.32
N LEU A 83 -5.94 1.10 10.03
CA LEU A 83 -4.91 0.06 9.86
C LEU A 83 -4.03 0.30 8.63
N ALA A 84 -4.56 0.95 7.59
CA ALA A 84 -3.78 1.36 6.42
C ALA A 84 -2.74 2.42 6.81
N GLY A 85 -3.09 3.40 7.64
CA GLY A 85 -2.16 4.38 8.20
C GLY A 85 -1.06 3.72 9.03
N PHE A 86 -1.46 2.86 9.96
CA PHE A 86 -0.54 2.08 10.81
C PHE A 86 0.45 1.26 9.98
N SER A 87 -0.06 0.46 9.04
CA SER A 87 0.76 -0.38 8.17
C SER A 87 1.69 0.44 7.27
N SER A 88 1.24 1.62 6.81
CA SER A 88 2.06 2.51 5.98
C SER A 88 3.27 3.02 6.75
N MET A 89 3.11 3.38 8.01
CA MET A 89 4.24 3.79 8.86
C MET A 89 5.22 2.65 9.09
N ILE A 90 4.75 1.45 9.34
CA ILE A 90 5.60 0.26 9.51
C ILE A 90 6.35 -0.07 8.21
N ALA A 91 5.68 -0.04 7.05
CA ALA A 91 6.26 -0.47 5.77
C ALA A 91 7.13 0.59 5.12
N TYR A 92 6.65 1.84 5.06
CA TYR A 92 7.31 2.92 4.34
C TYR A 92 8.16 3.79 5.26
N GLY A 93 7.74 4.03 6.50
CA GLY A 93 8.52 4.81 7.46
C GLY A 93 9.94 4.27 7.62
N LYS A 94 10.10 2.94 7.66
CA LYS A 94 11.44 2.31 7.69
C LYS A 94 12.28 2.61 6.45
N VAL A 95 11.66 2.72 5.27
CA VAL A 95 12.39 3.06 4.04
C VAL A 95 12.83 4.52 4.05
N PHE A 96 11.96 5.42 4.52
CA PHE A 96 12.31 6.83 4.71
C PHE A 96 13.46 7.00 5.70
N ASP A 97 13.44 6.25 6.82
CA ASP A 97 14.48 6.31 7.85
C ASP A 97 15.82 5.72 7.36
N ALA A 98 15.80 4.61 6.64
CA ALA A 98 17.00 3.86 6.24
C ALA A 98 17.62 4.34 4.93
N ALA A 99 16.80 4.68 3.91
CA ALA A 99 17.23 4.97 2.56
C ALA A 99 16.93 6.42 2.11
N GLY A 100 16.38 7.24 3.00
CA GLY A 100 16.10 8.64 2.76
C GLY A 100 14.79 8.92 2.02
N ALA A 101 14.48 10.22 1.92
CA ALA A 101 13.19 10.70 1.41
C ALA A 101 12.91 10.27 -0.05
N SER A 102 13.92 10.33 -0.93
CA SER A 102 13.73 9.98 -2.35
C SER A 102 13.37 8.51 -2.56
N ALA A 103 13.97 7.60 -1.80
CA ALA A 103 13.67 6.17 -1.84
C ALA A 103 12.26 5.89 -1.27
N GLY A 104 11.90 6.54 -0.17
CA GLY A 104 10.58 6.47 0.43
C GLY A 104 9.49 6.96 -0.53
N LEU A 105 9.67 8.14 -1.13
CA LEU A 105 8.75 8.71 -2.11
C LEU A 105 8.55 7.78 -3.31
N ARG A 106 9.63 7.25 -3.89
CA ARG A 106 9.53 6.30 -5.02
C ARG A 106 8.73 5.05 -4.63
N ARG A 107 8.91 4.55 -3.42
CA ARG A 107 8.19 3.37 -2.95
C ARG A 107 6.70 3.63 -2.75
N VAL A 108 6.35 4.78 -2.19
CA VAL A 108 4.96 5.22 -2.03
C VAL A 108 4.32 5.45 -3.42
N ALA A 109 4.98 6.20 -4.30
CA ALA A 109 4.49 6.45 -5.64
C ALA A 109 4.27 5.17 -6.45
N ALA A 110 5.21 4.22 -6.39
CA ALA A 110 5.06 2.91 -7.05
C ALA A 110 3.86 2.13 -6.48
N ARG A 111 3.56 2.26 -5.21
CA ARG A 111 2.37 1.65 -4.60
C ARG A 111 1.09 2.34 -5.05
N CYS A 112 1.05 3.67 -5.03
CA CYS A 112 -0.09 4.46 -5.54
C CYS A 112 -0.37 4.12 -7.01
N LEU A 113 0.66 4.07 -7.86
CA LEU A 113 0.51 3.69 -9.27
C LEU A 113 -0.07 2.28 -9.42
N ARG A 114 0.41 1.32 -8.63
CA ARG A 114 -0.13 -0.05 -8.67
C ARG A 114 -1.61 -0.08 -8.28
N ILE A 115 -2.01 0.63 -7.24
CA ILE A 115 -3.41 0.71 -6.81
C ILE A 115 -4.25 1.41 -7.87
N TYR A 116 -3.73 2.48 -8.49
CA TYR A 116 -4.38 3.18 -9.58
C TYR A 116 -4.63 2.25 -10.78
N LEU A 117 -3.64 1.48 -11.20
CA LEU A 117 -3.81 0.52 -12.29
C LEU A 117 -4.86 -0.56 -11.97
N PHE A 118 -4.91 -1.05 -10.72
CA PHE A 118 -5.98 -1.95 -10.28
C PHE A 118 -7.34 -1.26 -10.28
N GLN A 119 -7.44 -0.01 -9.86
CA GLN A 119 -8.68 0.76 -9.91
C GLN A 119 -9.18 0.91 -11.35
N ILE A 120 -8.30 1.22 -12.30
CA ILE A 120 -8.66 1.35 -13.71
C ILE A 120 -9.09 -0.01 -14.28
N ALA A 121 -8.37 -1.09 -13.98
CA ALA A 121 -8.75 -2.43 -14.41
C ALA A 121 -10.14 -2.81 -13.86
N LEU A 122 -10.40 -2.54 -12.59
CA LEU A 122 -11.68 -2.80 -11.95
C LEU A 122 -12.81 -1.96 -12.58
N LEU A 123 -12.55 -0.67 -12.84
CA LEU A 123 -13.49 0.21 -13.52
C LEU A 123 -13.84 -0.32 -14.92
N MET A 124 -12.82 -0.66 -15.73
CA MET A 124 -13.03 -1.20 -17.08
C MET A 124 -13.81 -2.51 -17.05
N THR A 125 -13.48 -3.42 -16.15
CA THR A 125 -14.21 -4.68 -15.97
C THR A 125 -15.67 -4.42 -15.60
N THR A 126 -15.93 -3.49 -14.67
CA THR A 126 -17.29 -3.12 -14.28
C THR A 126 -18.08 -2.54 -15.46
N LEU A 127 -17.47 -1.64 -16.25
CA LEU A 127 -18.12 -1.08 -17.43
C LEU A 127 -18.43 -2.13 -18.49
N LEU A 128 -17.52 -3.09 -18.74
CA LEU A 128 -17.75 -4.19 -19.66
C LEU A 128 -18.90 -5.10 -19.22
N ILE A 129 -18.97 -5.44 -17.92
CA ILE A 129 -20.06 -6.22 -17.35
C ILE A 129 -21.37 -5.47 -17.50
N VAL A 130 -21.42 -4.20 -17.12
CA VAL A 130 -22.64 -3.38 -17.23
C VAL A 130 -23.08 -3.24 -18.70
N GLN A 131 -22.15 -2.98 -19.61
CA GLN A 131 -22.42 -2.91 -21.04
C GLN A 131 -23.01 -4.22 -21.58
N PHE A 132 -22.46 -5.37 -21.17
CA PHE A 132 -22.99 -6.68 -21.53
C PHE A 132 -24.45 -6.83 -21.06
N TRP A 133 -24.74 -6.48 -19.80
CA TRP A 133 -26.09 -6.58 -19.24
C TRP A 133 -27.07 -5.61 -19.91
N MET A 134 -26.63 -4.39 -20.25
CA MET A 134 -27.44 -3.43 -21.01
C MET A 134 -27.87 -3.99 -22.35
N ILE A 135 -26.95 -4.60 -23.10
CA ILE A 135 -27.22 -5.14 -24.44
C ILE A 135 -28.14 -6.36 -24.38
N HIS A 136 -27.88 -7.31 -23.45
CA HIS A 136 -28.57 -8.59 -23.43
C HIS A 136 -29.90 -8.56 -22.67
N TYR A 137 -30.05 -7.68 -21.71
CA TYR A 137 -31.21 -7.65 -20.81
C TYR A 137 -31.97 -6.32 -20.81
N GLY A 138 -31.57 -5.37 -21.64
CA GLY A 138 -32.23 -4.06 -21.75
C GLY A 138 -32.18 -3.22 -20.48
N LEU A 139 -31.21 -3.50 -19.57
CA LEU A 139 -31.08 -2.76 -18.32
C LEU A 139 -30.63 -1.33 -18.58
N GLN A 140 -31.23 -0.37 -17.89
CA GLN A 140 -30.86 1.05 -17.97
C GLN A 140 -30.11 1.46 -16.69
N PRO A 141 -28.78 1.55 -16.68
CA PRO A 141 -28.02 1.92 -15.52
C PRO A 141 -28.10 3.44 -15.28
N ARG A 142 -29.16 3.88 -14.63
CA ARG A 142 -29.45 5.31 -14.40
C ARG A 142 -28.30 6.12 -13.79
N ARG A 143 -27.40 5.47 -13.04
CA ARG A 143 -26.29 6.12 -12.32
C ARG A 143 -24.94 6.05 -13.05
N LEU A 144 -24.85 5.36 -14.19
CA LEU A 144 -23.60 5.20 -14.93
C LEU A 144 -23.60 5.98 -16.26
N GLY A 145 -24.62 6.81 -16.51
CA GLY A 145 -24.80 7.51 -17.79
C GLY A 145 -23.55 8.29 -18.22
N VAL A 146 -22.95 9.05 -17.32
CA VAL A 146 -21.73 9.84 -17.60
C VAL A 146 -20.58 8.97 -18.11
N MET A 147 -20.46 7.71 -17.65
CA MET A 147 -19.37 6.81 -18.06
C MET A 147 -19.53 6.33 -19.50
N PHE A 148 -20.75 6.38 -20.04
CA PHE A 148 -21.06 5.99 -21.43
C PHE A 148 -21.12 7.19 -22.38
N GLU A 149 -20.75 8.39 -21.94
CA GLU A 149 -20.63 9.60 -22.81
C GLU A 149 -19.35 9.58 -23.67
N GLY A 150 -18.91 8.42 -24.10
CA GLY A 150 -17.74 8.26 -24.96
C GLY A 150 -16.42 8.67 -24.27
N LEU A 151 -15.54 9.35 -25.00
CA LEU A 151 -14.19 9.73 -24.52
C LEU A 151 -14.22 10.61 -23.25
N ARG A 152 -15.27 11.41 -23.09
CA ARG A 152 -15.42 12.28 -21.92
C ARG A 152 -15.65 11.47 -20.66
N GLY A 153 -16.53 10.46 -20.72
CA GLY A 153 -16.80 9.56 -19.59
C GLY A 153 -15.56 8.74 -19.21
N ILE A 154 -14.90 8.16 -20.21
CA ILE A 154 -13.65 7.41 -20.01
C ILE A 154 -12.58 8.31 -19.38
N GLY A 155 -12.37 9.52 -19.94
CA GLY A 155 -11.41 10.48 -19.40
C GLY A 155 -11.71 10.88 -17.96
N ALA A 156 -12.98 11.07 -17.60
CA ALA A 156 -13.41 11.35 -16.23
C ALA A 156 -13.12 10.19 -15.28
N GLY A 157 -13.36 8.96 -15.72
CA GLY A 157 -13.02 7.74 -14.96
C GLY A 157 -11.51 7.61 -14.72
N LEU A 158 -10.70 7.79 -15.76
CA LEU A 158 -9.23 7.78 -15.66
C LEU A 158 -8.72 8.89 -14.74
N ALA A 159 -9.33 10.07 -14.77
CA ALA A 159 -8.98 11.18 -13.88
C ALA A 159 -9.53 11.03 -12.45
N LEU A 160 -10.19 9.92 -12.11
CA LEU A 160 -10.88 9.67 -10.84
C LEU A 160 -11.94 10.74 -10.51
N ARG A 161 -12.50 11.37 -11.53
CA ARG A 161 -13.60 12.37 -11.41
C ARG A 161 -14.98 11.77 -11.60
N ALA A 162 -15.07 10.56 -12.12
CA ALA A 162 -16.30 9.79 -12.22
C ALA A 162 -16.06 8.45 -11.53
N LEU A 163 -16.59 8.33 -10.31
CA LEU A 163 -16.43 7.16 -9.46
C LEU A 163 -17.81 6.51 -9.27
N PRO A 164 -18.05 5.35 -9.90
CA PRO A 164 -19.25 4.58 -9.62
C PRO A 164 -19.34 4.17 -8.15
N SER A 165 -20.55 4.05 -7.64
CA SER A 165 -20.78 3.51 -6.30
C SER A 165 -20.06 2.17 -6.14
N TYR A 166 -19.53 1.90 -4.96
CA TYR A 166 -18.73 0.72 -4.60
C TYR A 166 -17.28 0.68 -5.14
N LEU A 167 -16.87 1.61 -6.02
CA LEU A 167 -15.49 1.71 -6.51
C LEU A 167 -14.72 2.89 -5.88
N ASN A 168 -15.16 3.38 -4.73
CA ASN A 168 -14.66 4.62 -4.12
C ASN A 168 -13.50 4.41 -3.15
N ILE A 169 -13.31 3.19 -2.62
CA ILE A 169 -12.33 2.93 -1.55
C ILE A 169 -10.89 2.97 -2.06
N LEU A 170 -10.62 2.47 -3.27
CA LEU A 170 -9.28 2.49 -3.84
C LEU A 170 -8.83 3.91 -4.21
N PRO A 171 -9.65 4.76 -4.84
CA PRO A 171 -9.36 6.18 -5.03
C PRO A 171 -9.03 6.91 -3.72
N LEU A 172 -9.84 6.73 -2.67
CA LEU A 172 -9.52 7.24 -1.36
C LEU A 172 -8.12 6.80 -0.92
N TYR A 173 -7.83 5.49 -1.01
CA TYR A 173 -6.56 4.94 -0.56
C TYR A 173 -5.37 5.49 -1.33
N ILE A 174 -5.50 5.77 -2.65
CA ILE A 174 -4.47 6.43 -3.45
C ILE A 174 -4.14 7.81 -2.88
N VAL A 175 -5.17 8.62 -2.59
CA VAL A 175 -4.98 9.98 -2.07
C VAL A 175 -4.36 9.97 -0.69
N ILE A 176 -4.94 9.21 0.27
CA ILE A 176 -4.42 9.19 1.64
C ILE A 176 -3.02 8.58 1.75
N LEU A 177 -2.69 7.59 0.90
CA LEU A 177 -1.34 7.06 0.81
C LEU A 177 -0.38 8.07 0.15
N GLY A 178 -0.87 8.84 -0.82
CA GLY A 178 -0.10 9.91 -1.47
C GLY A 178 0.31 11.02 -0.49
N ILE A 179 -0.49 11.32 0.52
CA ILE A 179 -0.14 12.30 1.57
C ILE A 179 0.72 11.71 2.70
N PHE A 180 0.93 10.39 2.74
CA PHE A 180 1.75 9.74 3.77
C PHE A 180 3.13 10.37 3.97
N PRO A 181 3.90 10.74 2.92
CA PRO A 181 5.19 11.39 3.11
C PRO A 181 5.11 12.71 3.90
N LEU A 182 4.05 13.49 3.70
CA LEU A 182 3.82 14.72 4.47
C LEU A 182 3.53 14.41 5.93
N LEU A 183 2.69 13.41 6.20
CA LEU A 183 2.39 12.96 7.55
C LEU A 183 3.62 12.39 8.24
N TRP A 184 4.41 11.55 7.55
CA TRP A 184 5.66 11.01 8.08
C TRP A 184 6.61 12.12 8.50
N PHE A 185 6.83 13.11 7.61
CA PHE A 185 7.72 14.22 7.86
C PHE A 185 7.22 15.12 9.01
N GLY A 186 5.93 15.43 9.03
CA GLY A 186 5.29 16.24 10.05
C GLY A 186 5.33 15.59 11.44
N ILE A 187 4.96 14.31 11.53
CA ILE A 187 4.96 13.54 12.78
C ILE A 187 6.38 13.41 13.35
N ARG A 188 7.38 13.21 12.49
CA ARG A 188 8.78 13.13 12.91
C ARG A 188 9.32 14.45 13.47
N ARG A 189 8.83 15.59 13.00
CA ARG A 189 9.31 16.92 13.44
C ARG A 189 8.45 17.55 14.53
N ARG A 190 7.14 17.56 14.35
CA ARG A 190 6.17 18.20 15.25
C ARG A 190 4.87 17.38 15.32
N PRO A 191 4.88 16.25 16.05
CA PRO A 191 3.78 15.29 16.05
C PRO A 191 2.44 15.93 16.45
N MET A 192 2.40 16.70 17.53
CA MET A 192 1.16 17.32 18.01
C MET A 192 0.62 18.37 17.04
N LEU A 193 1.50 19.17 16.41
CA LEU A 193 1.09 20.14 15.39
C LEU A 193 0.50 19.44 14.16
N THR A 194 1.14 18.37 13.71
CA THR A 194 0.66 17.59 12.57
C THR A 194 -0.71 16.99 12.84
N MET A 195 -0.91 16.41 14.02
CA MET A 195 -2.21 15.87 14.42
C MET A 195 -3.26 16.96 14.58
N ALA A 196 -2.90 18.12 15.14
CA ALA A 196 -3.82 19.26 15.28
C ALA A 196 -4.24 19.80 13.90
N LEU A 197 -3.32 19.93 12.92
CA LEU A 197 -3.65 20.36 11.57
C LEU A 197 -4.52 19.32 10.84
N SER A 198 -4.23 18.04 11.01
CA SER A 198 -5.03 16.96 10.46
C SER A 198 -6.45 16.94 11.05
N CYS A 199 -6.58 17.13 12.35
CA CYS A 199 -7.86 17.29 13.05
C CYS A 199 -8.61 18.55 12.58
N ALA A 200 -7.94 19.69 12.47
CA ALA A 200 -8.53 20.93 11.99
C ALA A 200 -9.08 20.79 10.55
N LEU A 201 -8.34 20.11 9.67
CA LEU A 201 -8.84 19.82 8.33
C LEU A 201 -10.07 18.91 8.35
N TRP A 202 -10.06 17.88 9.20
CA TRP A 202 -11.23 17.02 9.41
C TRP A 202 -12.44 17.83 9.90
N LEU A 203 -12.27 18.68 10.91
CA LEU A 203 -13.32 19.56 11.40
C LEU A 203 -13.84 20.51 10.31
N ALA A 204 -12.95 21.10 9.51
CA ALA A 204 -13.31 22.01 8.44
C ALA A 204 -14.27 21.36 7.42
N THR A 205 -14.15 20.05 7.17
CA THR A 205 -15.08 19.34 6.27
C THR A 205 -16.52 19.25 6.79
N HIS A 206 -16.74 19.45 8.09
CA HIS A 206 -18.09 19.45 8.70
C HIS A 206 -18.76 20.82 8.58
N PHE A 207 -17.96 21.89 8.54
CA PHE A 207 -18.47 23.25 8.41
C PHE A 207 -18.56 23.71 6.95
N GLU A 208 -17.73 23.17 6.07
CA GLU A 208 -17.71 23.48 4.64
C GLU A 208 -17.87 22.20 3.80
N PRO A 209 -19.13 21.84 3.45
CA PRO A 209 -19.41 20.61 2.67
C PRO A 209 -18.77 20.60 1.28
N ARG A 210 -18.39 21.79 0.74
CA ARG A 210 -17.70 21.91 -0.54
C ARG A 210 -16.22 21.50 -0.46
N LEU A 211 -15.69 21.35 0.76
CA LEU A 211 -14.33 20.85 0.96
C LEU A 211 -14.28 19.34 0.71
N ASN A 212 -14.38 18.96 -0.56
CA ASN A 212 -14.37 17.60 -1.05
C ASN A 212 -13.88 17.57 -2.50
N LEU A 213 -13.45 16.40 -2.99
CA LEU A 213 -13.16 16.19 -4.40
C LEU A 213 -14.46 15.97 -5.17
N VAL A 214 -14.55 16.57 -6.37
CA VAL A 214 -15.79 16.50 -7.17
C VAL A 214 -15.93 15.10 -7.78
N ASN A 215 -17.14 14.53 -7.68
CA ASN A 215 -17.58 13.37 -8.43
C ASN A 215 -18.60 13.78 -9.49
N TRP A 216 -18.30 13.54 -10.76
CA TRP A 216 -19.18 13.92 -11.88
C TRP A 216 -20.36 12.96 -12.07
N MET A 217 -20.38 11.83 -11.35
CA MET A 217 -21.46 10.84 -11.45
C MET A 217 -22.79 11.37 -10.91
N ASP A 218 -22.73 12.16 -9.86
CA ASP A 218 -23.90 12.66 -9.12
C ASP A 218 -23.86 14.17 -8.87
N GLY A 219 -22.78 14.84 -9.32
CA GLY A 219 -22.57 16.27 -9.07
C GLY A 219 -22.24 16.60 -7.62
N GLN A 220 -22.13 15.59 -6.77
CA GLN A 220 -21.74 15.71 -5.37
C GLN A 220 -20.22 15.59 -5.22
N GLY A 221 -19.75 15.55 -3.98
CA GLY A 221 -18.35 15.20 -3.71
C GLY A 221 -18.10 13.70 -3.69
N TRP A 222 -16.84 13.30 -3.51
CA TRP A 222 -16.51 11.91 -3.28
C TRP A 222 -17.25 11.36 -2.07
N PHE A 223 -17.79 10.16 -2.16
CA PHE A 223 -18.42 9.48 -1.03
C PHE A 223 -17.48 9.36 0.17
N PHE A 224 -16.27 8.92 -0.07
CA PHE A 224 -15.17 8.97 0.90
C PHE A 224 -14.37 10.25 0.69
N ASN A 225 -14.76 11.34 1.39
CA ASN A 225 -14.05 12.61 1.35
C ASN A 225 -12.61 12.47 1.86
N PRO A 226 -11.56 12.58 1.02
CA PRO A 226 -10.19 12.37 1.47
C PRO A 226 -9.73 13.36 2.53
N PHE A 227 -10.27 14.58 2.55
CA PHE A 227 -9.94 15.60 3.56
C PHE A 227 -10.49 15.26 4.94
N ALA A 228 -11.58 14.50 5.00
CA ALA A 228 -12.10 13.97 6.26
C ALA A 228 -11.35 12.68 6.67
N TRP A 229 -11.23 11.73 5.75
CA TRP A 229 -10.68 10.40 6.02
C TRP A 229 -9.17 10.39 6.30
N GLN A 230 -8.44 11.42 5.87
CA GLN A 230 -7.01 11.55 6.17
C GLN A 230 -6.72 11.63 7.68
N PHE A 231 -7.66 12.12 8.50
CA PHE A 231 -7.43 12.21 9.95
C PHE A 231 -7.35 10.83 10.59
N LEU A 232 -8.24 9.93 10.21
CA LEU A 232 -8.21 8.54 10.69
C LEU A 232 -6.93 7.80 10.24
N PHE A 233 -6.51 8.03 9.01
CA PHE A 233 -5.23 7.53 8.51
C PHE A 233 -4.05 8.11 9.28
N ALA A 234 -4.07 9.42 9.59
CA ALA A 234 -3.02 10.09 10.38
C ALA A 234 -2.94 9.54 11.82
N ILE A 235 -4.07 9.23 12.45
CA ILE A 235 -4.11 8.54 13.75
C ILE A 235 -3.38 7.19 13.65
N GLY A 236 -3.63 6.41 12.61
CA GLY A 236 -2.94 5.15 12.37
C GLY A 236 -1.44 5.32 12.20
N VAL A 237 -1.00 6.32 11.42
CA VAL A 237 0.43 6.65 11.23
C VAL A 237 1.08 7.05 12.54
N PHE A 238 0.42 7.92 13.33
CA PHE A 238 0.92 8.40 14.62
C PHE A 238 1.03 7.26 15.63
N ALA A 239 0.01 6.40 15.74
CA ALA A 239 0.02 5.25 16.64
C ALA A 239 1.16 4.28 16.30
N ALA A 240 1.41 4.03 15.01
CA ALA A 240 2.51 3.17 14.58
C ALA A 240 3.89 3.79 14.83
N ASP A 241 4.02 5.10 14.71
CA ASP A 241 5.27 5.79 15.04
C ASP A 241 5.57 5.68 16.54
N HIS A 242 4.55 5.89 17.37
CA HIS A 242 4.66 5.72 18.81
C HIS A 242 5.01 4.27 19.20
N TYR A 243 4.32 3.29 18.63
CA TYR A 243 4.60 1.87 18.83
C TYR A 243 6.06 1.53 18.50
N ARG A 244 6.57 1.99 17.33
CA ARG A 244 7.95 1.74 16.90
C ARG A 244 9.00 2.36 17.84
N THR A 245 8.72 3.54 18.40
CA THR A 245 9.66 4.23 19.30
C THR A 245 9.72 3.61 20.69
N HIS A 246 8.64 2.94 21.12
CA HIS A 246 8.59 2.25 22.41
C HIS A 246 9.10 0.81 22.37
N ASP A 247 8.87 0.10 21.27
CA ASP A 247 9.32 -1.30 21.10
C ASP A 247 10.85 -1.42 20.84
N GLN A 248 11.54 -0.29 20.61
CA GLN A 248 12.99 -0.22 20.42
C GLN A 248 13.75 0.20 21.70
N ARG A 249 13.04 0.45 22.81
CA ARG A 249 13.63 0.74 24.13
C ARG A 249 13.55 -0.47 25.04
#